data_1c7cc775003173c1485484cb5ae1404b
#
_entry.id   1c7cc775003173c1485484cb5ae1404b
#
_cell.length_a   1.000
_cell.length_b   1.000
_cell.length_c   1.000
_cell.angle_alpha   90.00
_cell.angle_beta   90.00
_cell.angle_gamma   90.00
#
_symmetry.space_group_name_H-M   'P 1'
#
loop_
_entity.id
_entity.type
_entity.pdbx_description
1 polymer ?
#
loop_
_entity_poly.entity_id
_entity_poly.type
_entity_poly.pdbx_seq_one_letter_code
_entity_poly.pdbx_strand_id
1 'polypeptide(L)'
;MLSSLTPTDVAFLMAGLMQAVAAVLWLASGWIIGDTQRAARHWSAFAGLSAASFGFLVAAMLSHGAVVEHPDARNPQAAEWLRAAGNIAGVLGLVALQRGIWLFIGRPLRHAGHALALGVVLLASWIGLDPAAGSLRVGMLSAVQVVLALGIARDLHAHGRDTLRLRWPVLLALPLWLSAVAVGARGLRALLEPASVLAEMTVDSGLNVGSAFAYVLLSLAFHATLMVLVVTRLVADLQRLSSRDGLTGLLNRRALEATLVAQFQRSRRSGEPFCVLMLDVDHFKDINDRHGHAVGDLALKHLSALLLTHMREVDRLARFGGEEFLVLLPGLVLGDALPVAERLRSVVAAAPMPLTGLTITLSVSIGMAEWGGAPDEPSRLLVRADAAMYEAKKHGRDRVVWDSAAALIA
;
A
#
# COMPACT_ATOMS: atom_id res chain seq x y z
N MET A 1 13.38 -8.34 44.63
CA MET A 1 13.78 -8.30 43.21
C MET A 1 13.15 -7.15 42.43
N LEU A 2 11.86 -6.81 42.58
CA LEU A 2 11.25 -5.64 41.91
C LEU A 2 11.65 -4.29 42.52
N SER A 3 12.04 -4.26 43.80
CA SER A 3 12.48 -3.05 44.53
C SER A 3 13.90 -2.58 44.19
N SER A 4 14.64 -3.34 43.39
CA SER A 4 16.00 -3.00 42.94
C SER A 4 16.09 -2.51 41.51
N LEU A 5 14.96 -2.42 40.81
CA LEU A 5 14.93 -1.92 39.41
C LEU A 5 15.07 -0.42 39.41
N THR A 6 15.96 0.08 38.55
CA THR A 6 16.10 1.52 38.28
C THR A 6 15.01 2.01 37.33
N PRO A 7 14.70 3.33 37.22
CA PRO A 7 13.83 3.89 36.22
C PRO A 7 14.23 3.51 34.79
N THR A 8 15.52 3.40 34.51
CA THR A 8 16.04 2.96 33.19
C THR A 8 15.69 1.50 32.92
N ASP A 9 15.85 0.59 33.91
CA ASP A 9 15.48 -0.82 33.74
C ASP A 9 13.98 -0.98 33.44
N VAL A 10 13.15 -0.26 34.20
CA VAL A 10 11.68 -0.26 33.96
C VAL A 10 11.34 0.23 32.57
N ALA A 11 11.96 1.33 32.09
CA ALA A 11 11.70 1.87 30.78
C ALA A 11 12.07 0.88 29.65
N PHE A 12 13.21 0.20 29.78
CA PHE A 12 13.61 -0.81 28.78
C PHE A 12 12.76 -2.09 28.87
N LEU A 13 12.33 -2.52 30.05
CA LEU A 13 11.39 -3.64 30.18
C LEU A 13 10.06 -3.33 29.57
N MET A 14 9.52 -2.12 29.74
CA MET A 14 8.29 -1.67 29.08
C MET A 14 8.45 -1.64 27.55
N ALA A 15 9.59 -1.14 27.05
CA ALA A 15 9.89 -1.17 25.63
C ALA A 15 9.93 -2.61 25.08
N GLY A 16 10.58 -3.51 25.79
CA GLY A 16 10.63 -4.94 25.44
C GLY A 16 9.26 -5.60 25.45
N LEU A 17 8.43 -5.34 26.44
CA LEU A 17 7.06 -5.88 26.55
C LEU A 17 6.19 -5.38 25.38
N MET A 18 6.26 -4.09 25.07
CA MET A 18 5.54 -3.53 23.92
C MET A 18 5.93 -4.24 22.61
N GLN A 19 7.21 -4.49 22.41
CA GLN A 19 7.68 -5.21 21.22
C GLN A 19 7.25 -6.68 21.22
N ALA A 20 7.21 -7.34 22.37
CA ALA A 20 6.69 -8.70 22.46
C ALA A 20 5.20 -8.78 22.10
N VAL A 21 4.39 -7.83 22.57
CA VAL A 21 2.99 -7.70 22.16
C VAL A 21 2.86 -7.44 20.67
N ALA A 22 3.66 -6.53 20.10
CA ALA A 22 3.68 -6.27 18.68
C ALA A 22 4.05 -7.50 17.85
N ALA A 23 4.99 -8.33 18.33
CA ALA A 23 5.37 -9.58 17.68
C ALA A 23 4.18 -10.56 17.57
N VAL A 24 3.42 -10.71 18.65
CA VAL A 24 2.21 -11.56 18.66
C VAL A 24 1.15 -11.00 17.74
N LEU A 25 0.91 -9.69 17.75
CA LEU A 25 -0.08 -9.04 16.87
C LEU A 25 0.27 -9.21 15.39
N TRP A 26 1.54 -9.06 15.02
CA TRP A 26 1.98 -9.28 13.63
C TRP A 26 1.89 -10.76 13.23
N LEU A 27 2.18 -11.68 14.12
CA LEU A 27 2.01 -13.11 13.84
C LEU A 27 0.54 -13.44 13.61
N ALA A 28 -0.36 -12.94 14.47
CA ALA A 28 -1.81 -13.13 14.33
C ALA A 28 -2.34 -12.49 13.03
N SER A 29 -1.91 -11.27 12.69
CA SER A 29 -2.31 -10.59 11.46
C SER A 29 -1.94 -11.37 10.21
N GLY A 30 -0.77 -12.01 10.21
CA GLY A 30 -0.33 -12.87 9.10
C GLY A 30 -1.18 -14.13 8.92
N TRP A 31 -1.84 -14.61 9.95
CA TRP A 31 -2.80 -15.72 9.86
C TRP A 31 -4.14 -15.28 9.26
N ILE A 32 -4.57 -14.06 9.58
CA ILE A 32 -5.85 -13.51 9.12
C ILE A 32 -5.75 -13.03 7.65
N ILE A 33 -4.61 -12.42 7.28
CA ILE A 33 -4.41 -11.79 5.97
C ILE A 33 -3.41 -12.62 5.16
N GLY A 34 -3.88 -13.67 4.48
CA GLY A 34 -3.05 -14.67 3.79
C GLY A 34 -1.96 -14.12 2.86
N ASP A 35 -2.28 -13.13 2.03
CA ASP A 35 -1.34 -12.55 1.06
C ASP A 35 -0.18 -11.78 1.70
N THR A 36 -0.35 -11.28 2.93
CA THR A 36 0.69 -10.58 3.68
C THR A 36 1.46 -11.47 4.66
N GLN A 37 1.12 -12.76 4.74
CA GLN A 37 1.67 -13.70 5.75
C GLN A 37 3.19 -13.72 5.79
N ARG A 38 3.86 -13.71 4.63
CA ARG A 38 5.33 -13.72 4.57
C ARG A 38 5.93 -12.44 5.17
N ALA A 39 5.39 -11.27 4.83
CA ALA A 39 5.83 -9.99 5.37
C ALA A 39 5.57 -9.90 6.87
N ALA A 40 4.37 -10.27 7.31
CA ALA A 40 3.96 -10.26 8.72
C ALA A 40 4.85 -11.15 9.61
N ARG A 41 5.27 -12.33 9.13
CA ARG A 41 6.25 -13.18 9.83
C ARG A 41 7.59 -12.47 10.05
N HIS A 42 8.07 -11.73 9.06
CA HIS A 42 9.30 -10.95 9.20
C HIS A 42 9.13 -9.75 10.15
N TRP A 43 7.97 -9.09 10.17
CA TRP A 43 7.67 -8.01 11.11
C TRP A 43 7.47 -8.53 12.54
N SER A 44 6.88 -9.71 12.70
CA SER A 44 6.84 -10.41 13.98
C SER A 44 8.25 -10.76 14.46
N ALA A 45 9.12 -11.26 13.57
CA ALA A 45 10.52 -11.54 13.91
C ALA A 45 11.29 -10.26 14.28
N PHE A 46 11.07 -9.14 13.59
CA PHE A 46 11.60 -7.83 13.96
C PHE A 46 11.22 -7.45 15.40
N ALA A 47 9.93 -7.50 15.71
CA ALA A 47 9.44 -7.11 17.03
C ALA A 47 9.94 -8.08 18.14
N GLY A 48 9.92 -9.39 17.88
CA GLY A 48 10.43 -10.40 18.83
C GLY A 48 11.93 -10.27 19.09
N LEU A 49 12.73 -10.03 18.06
CA LEU A 49 14.19 -9.79 18.20
C LEU A 49 14.47 -8.46 18.90
N SER A 50 13.67 -7.42 18.69
CA SER A 50 13.76 -6.17 19.42
C SER A 50 13.41 -6.35 20.89
N ALA A 51 12.37 -7.13 21.21
CA ALA A 51 12.05 -7.50 22.61
C ALA A 51 13.21 -8.24 23.29
N ALA A 52 13.79 -9.22 22.59
CA ALA A 52 14.96 -9.95 23.08
C ALA A 52 16.17 -9.03 23.30
N SER A 53 16.41 -8.09 22.39
CA SER A 53 17.47 -7.08 22.50
C SER A 53 17.33 -6.27 23.80
N PHE A 54 16.14 -5.78 24.13
CA PHE A 54 15.88 -5.08 25.39
C PHE A 54 16.03 -5.98 26.60
N GLY A 55 15.56 -7.23 26.54
CA GLY A 55 15.73 -8.21 27.62
C GLY A 55 17.21 -8.48 27.93
N PHE A 56 18.05 -8.63 26.90
CA PHE A 56 19.48 -8.77 27.05
C PHE A 56 20.16 -7.53 27.64
N LEU A 57 19.71 -6.32 27.22
CA LEU A 57 20.23 -5.07 27.79
C LEU A 57 19.92 -4.96 29.28
N VAL A 58 18.69 -5.20 29.70
CA VAL A 58 18.30 -5.20 31.13
C VAL A 58 19.08 -6.25 31.90
N ALA A 59 19.21 -7.46 31.37
CA ALA A 59 20.01 -8.52 32.01
C ALA A 59 21.49 -8.12 32.19
N ALA A 60 22.06 -7.41 31.22
CA ALA A 60 23.41 -6.88 31.28
C ALA A 60 23.56 -5.80 32.38
N MET A 61 22.57 -4.88 32.48
CA MET A 61 22.56 -3.84 33.51
C MET A 61 22.44 -4.44 34.93
N LEU A 62 21.52 -5.37 35.13
CA LEU A 62 21.35 -6.09 36.39
C LEU A 62 22.60 -6.90 36.77
N SER A 63 23.27 -7.51 35.79
CA SER A 63 24.51 -8.24 36.00
C SER A 63 25.65 -7.32 36.44
N HIS A 64 25.70 -6.10 35.88
CA HIS A 64 26.71 -5.10 36.21
C HIS A 64 26.49 -4.53 37.63
N GLY A 65 25.24 -4.11 37.96
CA GLY A 65 24.90 -3.58 39.29
C GLY A 65 25.21 -4.56 40.40
N ALA A 66 24.91 -5.82 40.15
CA ALA A 66 25.17 -6.86 41.13
C ALA A 66 26.68 -7.22 41.30
N VAL A 67 27.57 -6.91 40.29
CA VAL A 67 29.05 -7.01 40.46
C VAL A 67 29.55 -5.91 41.39
N VAL A 68 28.92 -4.74 41.41
CA VAL A 68 29.27 -3.63 42.31
C VAL A 68 28.96 -3.98 43.77
N GLU A 69 27.86 -4.70 44.05
CA GLU A 69 27.46 -5.10 45.39
C GLU A 69 28.26 -6.30 45.97
N HIS A 70 28.68 -7.24 45.11
CA HIS A 70 29.38 -8.47 45.47
C HIS A 70 30.53 -8.79 44.51
N PRO A 71 31.72 -8.16 44.64
CA PRO A 71 32.84 -8.30 43.70
C PRO A 71 33.35 -9.73 43.53
N ASP A 72 33.29 -10.54 44.59
CA ASP A 72 33.89 -11.89 44.62
C ASP A 72 33.06 -12.97 43.93
N ALA A 73 31.81 -12.68 43.54
CA ALA A 73 30.87 -13.72 43.09
C ALA A 73 30.67 -13.81 41.56
N ARG A 74 31.35 -13.02 40.70
CA ARG A 74 30.89 -12.84 39.33
C ARG A 74 31.92 -12.68 38.22
N ASN A 75 31.51 -13.16 37.05
CA ASN A 75 32.23 -13.01 35.81
C ASN A 75 31.91 -11.65 35.14
N PRO A 76 32.81 -10.65 35.15
CA PRO A 76 32.58 -9.34 34.53
C PRO A 76 32.33 -9.42 33.03
N GLN A 77 32.75 -10.52 32.39
CA GLN A 77 32.51 -10.77 30.99
C GLN A 77 31.04 -11.11 30.67
N ALA A 78 30.27 -11.59 31.66
CA ALA A 78 28.86 -11.97 31.42
C ALA A 78 28.01 -10.80 30.94
N ALA A 79 28.17 -9.59 31.49
CA ALA A 79 27.46 -8.40 31.05
C ALA A 79 27.82 -8.02 29.62
N GLU A 80 29.08 -8.17 29.20
CA GLU A 80 29.49 -7.86 27.82
C GLU A 80 28.94 -8.88 26.82
N TRP A 81 28.87 -10.16 27.16
CA TRP A 81 28.21 -11.17 26.33
C TRP A 81 26.72 -10.89 26.18
N LEU A 82 26.02 -10.47 27.22
CA LEU A 82 24.61 -10.08 27.16
C LEU A 82 24.40 -8.85 26.26
N ARG A 83 25.27 -7.84 26.39
CA ARG A 83 25.23 -6.67 25.47
C ARG A 83 25.47 -7.06 24.01
N ALA A 84 26.45 -7.95 23.78
CA ALA A 84 26.73 -8.48 22.45
C ALA A 84 25.50 -9.21 21.86
N ALA A 85 24.86 -10.08 22.62
CA ALA A 85 23.64 -10.78 22.24
C ALA A 85 22.49 -9.81 21.93
N GLY A 86 22.30 -8.79 22.76
CA GLY A 86 21.30 -7.74 22.54
C GLY A 86 21.53 -6.97 21.25
N ASN A 87 22.77 -6.58 20.97
CA ASN A 87 23.13 -5.88 19.75
C ASN A 87 22.90 -6.73 18.47
N ILE A 88 23.30 -8.00 18.51
CA ILE A 88 23.06 -8.94 17.40
C ILE A 88 21.55 -9.09 17.16
N ALA A 89 20.77 -9.30 18.23
CA ALA A 89 19.31 -9.41 18.13
C ALA A 89 18.69 -8.14 17.54
N GLY A 90 19.09 -6.95 17.98
CA GLY A 90 18.58 -5.68 17.45
C GLY A 90 18.85 -5.49 15.94
N VAL A 91 20.05 -5.82 15.46
CA VAL A 91 20.37 -5.70 14.03
C VAL A 91 19.69 -6.79 13.21
N LEU A 92 19.61 -8.02 13.69
CA LEU A 92 18.82 -9.07 13.06
C LEU A 92 17.34 -8.67 12.94
N GLY A 93 16.82 -7.96 13.95
CA GLY A 93 15.48 -7.37 13.91
C GLY A 93 15.32 -6.39 12.74
N LEU A 94 16.25 -5.44 12.58
CA LEU A 94 16.21 -4.48 11.44
C LEU A 94 16.34 -5.17 10.08
N VAL A 95 17.16 -6.21 9.98
CA VAL A 95 17.26 -7.05 8.76
C VAL A 95 15.91 -7.74 8.48
N ALA A 96 15.29 -8.32 9.51
CA ALA A 96 13.96 -8.93 9.37
C ALA A 96 12.92 -7.90 8.91
N LEU A 97 12.94 -6.71 9.50
CA LEU A 97 12.08 -5.61 9.11
C LEU A 97 12.21 -5.25 7.63
N GLN A 98 13.44 -5.03 7.17
CA GLN A 98 13.71 -4.69 5.77
C GLN A 98 13.24 -5.80 4.82
N ARG A 99 13.48 -7.06 5.15
CA ARG A 99 13.00 -8.21 4.37
C ARG A 99 11.48 -8.26 4.30
N GLY A 100 10.81 -8.01 5.43
CA GLY A 100 9.35 -7.93 5.48
C GLY A 100 8.79 -6.82 4.58
N ILE A 101 9.41 -5.65 4.59
CA ILE A 101 9.03 -4.55 3.71
C ILE A 101 9.26 -4.90 2.24
N TRP A 102 10.41 -5.48 1.88
CA TRP A 102 10.67 -5.89 0.50
C TRP A 102 9.64 -6.92 -0.01
N LEU A 103 9.30 -7.91 0.82
CA LEU A 103 8.25 -8.88 0.48
C LEU A 103 6.88 -8.20 0.29
N PHE A 104 6.55 -7.25 1.16
CA PHE A 104 5.28 -6.52 1.07
C PHE A 104 5.16 -5.66 -0.19
N ILE A 105 6.24 -4.96 -0.58
CA ILE A 105 6.27 -4.10 -1.77
C ILE A 105 6.64 -4.85 -3.07
N GLY A 106 6.81 -6.19 -3.00
CA GLY A 106 7.12 -7.02 -4.17
C GLY A 106 8.55 -6.90 -4.68
N ARG A 107 9.52 -6.46 -3.86
CA ARG A 107 10.93 -6.40 -4.24
C ARG A 107 11.65 -7.73 -4.00
N PRO A 108 12.66 -8.07 -4.83
CA PRO A 108 13.46 -9.25 -4.61
C PRO A 108 14.34 -9.13 -3.36
N LEU A 109 14.48 -10.22 -2.61
CA LEU A 109 15.35 -10.27 -1.45
C LEU A 109 16.84 -10.20 -1.88
N ARG A 110 17.57 -9.27 -1.29
CA ARG A 110 19.04 -9.11 -1.50
C ARG A 110 19.76 -9.52 -0.22
N HIS A 111 20.73 -10.44 -0.32
CA HIS A 111 21.38 -11.01 0.85
C HIS A 111 22.74 -10.39 1.16
N ALA A 112 23.47 -9.88 0.16
CA ALA A 112 24.85 -9.41 0.34
C ALA A 112 24.97 -8.26 1.36
N GLY A 113 24.11 -7.25 1.28
CA GLY A 113 24.11 -6.13 2.25
C GLY A 113 23.78 -6.56 3.68
N HIS A 114 22.86 -7.51 3.85
CA HIS A 114 22.51 -8.06 5.15
C HIS A 114 23.64 -8.92 5.73
N ALA A 115 24.33 -9.70 4.89
CA ALA A 115 25.48 -10.48 5.32
C ALA A 115 26.64 -9.58 5.77
N LEU A 116 26.90 -8.49 5.04
CA LEU A 116 27.88 -7.48 5.42
C LEU A 116 27.51 -6.82 6.75
N ALA A 117 26.26 -6.37 6.91
CA ALA A 117 25.79 -5.77 8.14
C ALA A 117 25.98 -6.72 9.34
N LEU A 118 25.61 -8.00 9.17
CA LEU A 118 25.80 -9.01 10.22
C LEU A 118 27.29 -9.25 10.53
N GLY A 119 28.15 -9.29 9.50
CA GLY A 119 29.59 -9.42 9.68
C GLY A 119 30.18 -8.27 10.51
N VAL A 120 29.79 -7.03 10.22
CA VAL A 120 30.21 -5.85 10.99
C VAL A 120 29.71 -5.91 12.43
N VAL A 121 28.47 -6.35 12.66
CA VAL A 121 27.90 -6.49 14.01
C VAL A 121 28.62 -7.56 14.83
N LEU A 122 28.94 -8.70 14.24
CA LEU A 122 29.70 -9.76 14.89
C LEU A 122 31.11 -9.28 15.25
N LEU A 123 31.79 -8.58 14.33
CA LEU A 123 33.11 -8.00 14.57
C LEU A 123 33.06 -6.93 15.69
N ALA A 124 32.09 -6.00 15.63
CA ALA A 124 31.93 -4.98 16.64
C ALA A 124 31.60 -5.58 18.02
N SER A 125 30.78 -6.63 18.06
CA SER A 125 30.46 -7.35 19.29
C SER A 125 31.70 -8.06 19.87
N TRP A 126 32.53 -8.67 19.03
CA TRP A 126 33.75 -9.33 19.45
C TRP A 126 34.80 -8.35 19.98
N ILE A 127 35.06 -7.25 19.25
CA ILE A 127 35.97 -6.18 19.69
C ILE A 127 35.49 -5.58 21.03
N GLY A 128 34.20 -5.37 21.15
CA GLY A 128 33.58 -4.78 22.34
C GLY A 128 33.46 -5.70 23.54
N LEU A 129 34.02 -6.92 23.51
CA LEU A 129 34.23 -7.74 24.71
C LEU A 129 35.34 -7.14 25.59
N ASP A 130 36.23 -6.33 25.01
CA ASP A 130 37.12 -5.45 25.74
C ASP A 130 36.35 -4.19 26.16
N PRO A 131 36.20 -3.92 27.47
CA PRO A 131 35.50 -2.71 27.96
C PRO A 131 36.11 -1.41 27.43
N ALA A 132 37.42 -1.36 27.18
CA ALA A 132 38.10 -0.19 26.61
C ALA A 132 37.63 0.15 25.18
N ALA A 133 37.18 -0.85 24.43
CA ALA A 133 36.68 -0.70 23.07
C ALA A 133 35.15 -0.47 22.99
N GLY A 134 34.47 -0.27 24.13
CA GLY A 134 33.02 -0.14 24.20
C GLY A 134 32.46 1.02 23.35
N SER A 135 33.16 2.16 23.30
CA SER A 135 32.76 3.31 22.45
C SER A 135 32.88 3.01 20.97
N LEU A 136 33.93 2.30 20.53
CA LEU A 136 34.10 1.87 19.14
C LEU A 136 32.97 0.92 18.73
N ARG A 137 32.61 -0.04 19.61
CA ARG A 137 31.46 -0.92 19.41
C ARG A 137 30.17 -0.11 19.18
N VAL A 138 29.86 0.88 20.04
CA VAL A 138 28.66 1.73 19.89
C VAL A 138 28.67 2.47 18.56
N GLY A 139 29.81 3.04 18.17
CA GLY A 139 29.97 3.74 16.88
C GLY A 139 29.68 2.82 15.69
N MET A 140 30.32 1.64 15.65
CA MET A 140 30.13 0.66 14.56
C MET A 140 28.68 0.18 14.45
N LEU A 141 28.06 -0.18 15.58
CA LEU A 141 26.67 -0.63 15.63
C LEU A 141 25.70 0.47 15.19
N SER A 142 25.93 1.71 15.66
CA SER A 142 25.13 2.86 15.23
C SER A 142 25.22 3.10 13.73
N ALA A 143 26.41 2.97 13.14
CA ALA A 143 26.58 3.12 11.70
C ALA A 143 25.77 2.07 10.92
N VAL A 144 25.81 0.79 11.33
CA VAL A 144 25.02 -0.27 10.69
C VAL A 144 23.53 -0.01 10.81
N GLN A 145 23.05 0.38 11.99
CA GLN A 145 21.65 0.67 12.25
C GLN A 145 21.16 1.86 11.41
N VAL A 146 21.96 2.93 11.28
CA VAL A 146 21.66 4.10 10.44
C VAL A 146 21.55 3.67 8.97
N VAL A 147 22.51 2.90 8.44
CA VAL A 147 22.48 2.44 7.04
C VAL A 147 21.22 1.61 6.76
N LEU A 148 20.87 0.69 7.64
CA LEU A 148 19.66 -0.13 7.50
C LEU A 148 18.40 0.74 7.59
N ALA A 149 18.29 1.64 8.57
CA ALA A 149 17.14 2.52 8.75
C ALA A 149 16.94 3.44 7.54
N LEU A 150 18.01 4.05 7.02
CA LEU A 150 17.95 4.90 5.82
C LEU A 150 17.57 4.08 4.57
N GLY A 151 18.06 2.86 4.44
CA GLY A 151 17.68 1.95 3.37
C GLY A 151 16.18 1.63 3.38
N ILE A 152 15.64 1.30 4.55
CA ILE A 152 14.21 1.04 4.74
C ILE A 152 13.37 2.31 4.50
N ALA A 153 13.80 3.45 5.04
CA ALA A 153 13.12 4.73 4.86
C ALA A 153 13.03 5.13 3.39
N ARG A 154 14.12 4.96 2.62
CA ARG A 154 14.14 5.20 1.17
C ARG A 154 13.15 4.30 0.44
N ASP A 155 13.11 3.01 0.79
CA ASP A 155 12.23 2.04 0.14
C ASP A 155 10.75 2.34 0.41
N LEU A 156 10.39 2.74 1.64
CA LEU A 156 9.04 3.17 2.00
C LEU A 156 8.66 4.49 1.33
N HIS A 157 9.57 5.46 1.27
CA HIS A 157 9.34 6.72 0.60
C HIS A 157 9.05 6.52 -0.89
N ALA A 158 9.86 5.71 -1.57
CA ALA A 158 9.69 5.39 -2.98
C ALA A 158 8.34 4.68 -3.22
N HIS A 159 7.99 3.70 -2.38
CA HIS A 159 6.70 3.01 -2.48
C HIS A 159 5.51 3.95 -2.27
N GLY A 160 5.59 4.83 -1.28
CA GLY A 160 4.57 5.85 -1.02
C GLY A 160 4.38 6.80 -2.20
N ARG A 161 5.48 7.21 -2.87
CA ARG A 161 5.45 8.09 -4.04
C ARG A 161 4.95 7.37 -5.29
N ASP A 162 5.54 6.24 -5.62
CA ASP A 162 5.42 5.61 -6.95
C ASP A 162 4.19 4.68 -7.03
N THR A 163 3.82 4.02 -5.93
CA THR A 163 2.73 3.03 -5.90
C THR A 163 1.47 3.61 -5.26
N LEU A 164 1.59 4.19 -4.07
CA LEU A 164 0.45 4.74 -3.33
C LEU A 164 0.09 6.16 -3.78
N ARG A 165 0.96 6.83 -4.54
CA ARG A 165 0.79 8.21 -5.04
C ARG A 165 0.42 9.21 -3.94
N LEU A 166 1.01 9.05 -2.77
CA LEU A 166 0.75 9.91 -1.62
C LEU A 166 1.27 11.32 -1.88
N ARG A 167 0.50 12.32 -1.45
CA ARG A 167 0.92 13.73 -1.48
C ARG A 167 2.18 13.98 -0.62
N TRP A 168 2.31 13.27 0.50
CA TRP A 168 3.40 13.38 1.47
C TRP A 168 4.03 12.01 1.77
N PRO A 169 4.75 11.40 0.82
CA PRO A 169 5.30 10.05 0.99
C PRO A 169 6.36 9.98 2.10
N VAL A 170 6.97 11.11 2.48
CA VAL A 170 7.93 11.20 3.57
C VAL A 170 7.35 10.79 4.92
N LEU A 171 6.04 10.99 5.13
CA LEU A 171 5.38 10.65 6.41
C LEU A 171 5.43 9.15 6.72
N LEU A 172 5.40 8.28 5.70
CA LEU A 172 5.56 6.82 5.89
C LEU A 172 6.94 6.45 6.44
N ALA A 173 7.96 7.21 6.08
CA ALA A 173 9.34 6.92 6.45
C ALA A 173 9.83 7.76 7.65
N LEU A 174 9.01 8.72 8.12
CA LEU A 174 9.40 9.69 9.15
C LEU A 174 9.94 9.04 10.43
N PRO A 175 9.32 7.99 11.02
CA PRO A 175 9.85 7.36 12.23
C PRO A 175 11.25 6.77 12.01
N LEU A 176 11.55 6.25 10.82
CA LEU A 176 12.86 5.70 10.47
C LEU A 176 13.91 6.80 10.25
N TRP A 177 13.54 7.92 9.61
CA TRP A 177 14.43 9.08 9.49
C TRP A 177 14.80 9.62 10.87
N LEU A 178 13.83 9.79 11.76
CA LEU A 178 14.07 10.26 13.13
C LEU A 178 14.90 9.26 13.93
N SER A 179 14.65 7.95 13.77
CA SER A 179 15.47 6.90 14.38
C SER A 179 16.91 6.94 13.89
N ALA A 180 17.13 7.13 12.58
CA ALA A 180 18.47 7.24 12.00
C ALA A 180 19.23 8.44 12.54
N VAL A 181 18.55 9.58 12.73
CA VAL A 181 19.15 10.78 13.34
C VAL A 181 19.53 10.53 14.80
N ALA A 182 18.62 9.98 15.60
CA ALA A 182 18.87 9.70 17.02
C ALA A 182 20.03 8.70 17.23
N VAL A 183 20.02 7.60 16.48
CA VAL A 183 21.06 6.57 16.52
C VAL A 183 22.39 7.11 15.98
N GLY A 184 22.35 7.91 14.92
CA GLY A 184 23.54 8.58 14.35
C GLY A 184 24.19 9.55 15.33
N ALA A 185 23.39 10.37 16.02
CA ALA A 185 23.86 11.27 17.07
C ALA A 185 24.52 10.50 18.21
N ARG A 186 23.93 9.37 18.65
CA ARG A 186 24.54 8.50 19.67
C ARG A 186 25.89 7.93 19.21
N GLY A 187 25.96 7.46 17.96
CA GLY A 187 27.18 6.93 17.37
C GLY A 187 28.28 7.99 17.26
N LEU A 188 27.92 9.21 16.87
CA LEU A 188 28.84 10.34 16.80
C LEU A 188 29.39 10.73 18.19
N ARG A 189 28.50 10.81 19.19
CA ARG A 189 28.94 11.02 20.60
C ARG A 189 29.90 9.94 21.08
N ALA A 190 29.67 8.70 20.73
CA ALA A 190 30.55 7.60 21.13
C ALA A 190 32.00 7.77 20.58
N LEU A 191 32.14 8.45 19.44
CA LEU A 191 33.44 8.74 18.83
C LEU A 191 34.08 10.02 19.41
N LEU A 192 33.27 11.05 19.70
CA LEU A 192 33.75 12.36 20.15
C LEU A 192 34.00 12.41 21.68
N GLU A 193 33.14 11.72 22.44
CA GLU A 193 33.15 11.73 23.90
C GLU A 193 33.08 10.30 24.46
N PRO A 194 34.07 9.44 24.22
CA PRO A 194 34.03 8.02 24.60
C PRO A 194 33.71 7.79 26.08
N ALA A 195 34.31 8.59 26.97
CA ALA A 195 34.15 8.46 28.41
C ALA A 195 32.71 8.73 28.87
N SER A 196 32.02 9.70 28.26
CA SER A 196 30.64 10.03 28.63
C SER A 196 29.67 8.91 28.24
N VAL A 197 29.85 8.31 27.06
CA VAL A 197 29.00 7.22 26.57
C VAL A 197 29.23 5.94 27.38
N LEU A 198 30.46 5.65 27.73
CA LEU A 198 30.76 4.50 28.60
C LEU A 198 30.17 4.65 30.00
N ALA A 199 30.25 5.85 30.60
CA ALA A 199 29.62 6.15 31.87
C ALA A 199 28.08 6.00 31.81
N GLU A 200 27.45 6.47 30.77
CA GLU A 200 25.99 6.32 30.57
C GLU A 200 25.52 4.86 30.43
N MET A 201 26.36 3.98 29.91
CA MET A 201 26.02 2.55 29.78
C MET A 201 25.97 1.82 31.14
N THR A 202 26.51 2.41 32.18
CA THR A 202 26.64 1.81 33.51
C THR A 202 25.83 2.51 34.61
N VAL A 203 25.32 3.71 34.32
CA VAL A 203 24.62 4.57 35.30
C VAL A 203 23.18 4.79 34.89
N ASP A 204 22.29 4.79 35.90
CA ASP A 204 20.90 5.26 35.70
C ASP A 204 20.93 6.76 35.43
N SER A 205 20.50 7.12 34.23
CA SER A 205 20.54 8.52 33.75
C SER A 205 19.24 8.93 33.10
N GLY A 206 18.88 10.21 33.26
CA GLY A 206 17.72 10.80 32.58
C GLY A 206 17.81 10.69 31.05
N LEU A 207 19.03 10.61 30.49
CA LEU A 207 19.25 10.41 29.06
C LEU A 207 18.85 8.99 28.60
N ASN A 208 19.19 7.98 29.42
CA ASN A 208 18.79 6.58 29.14
C ASN A 208 17.27 6.42 29.18
N VAL A 209 16.62 6.97 30.20
CA VAL A 209 15.16 6.99 30.33
C VAL A 209 14.54 7.72 29.13
N GLY A 210 15.04 8.92 28.79
CA GLY A 210 14.56 9.71 27.64
C GLY A 210 14.74 8.97 26.31
N SER A 211 15.87 8.28 26.12
CA SER A 211 16.13 7.48 24.92
C SER A 211 15.19 6.26 24.80
N ALA A 212 14.87 5.61 25.91
CA ALA A 212 13.90 4.51 25.94
C ALA A 212 12.49 5.00 25.58
N PHE A 213 12.05 6.15 26.11
CA PHE A 213 10.77 6.76 25.74
C PHE A 213 10.73 7.15 24.26
N ALA A 214 11.79 7.80 23.76
CA ALA A 214 11.89 8.15 22.35
C ALA A 214 11.79 6.90 21.44
N TYR A 215 12.48 5.83 21.83
CA TYR A 215 12.38 4.55 21.13
C TYR A 215 10.94 4.02 21.13
N VAL A 216 10.24 4.01 22.27
CA VAL A 216 8.84 3.55 22.36
C VAL A 216 7.96 4.35 21.44
N LEU A 217 8.06 5.68 21.45
CA LEU A 217 7.25 6.55 20.59
C LEU A 217 7.53 6.33 19.10
N LEU A 218 8.81 6.27 18.72
CA LEU A 218 9.20 6.01 17.32
C LEU A 218 8.78 4.62 16.85
N SER A 219 8.87 3.63 17.73
CA SER A 219 8.43 2.27 17.43
C SER A 219 6.92 2.18 17.27
N LEU A 220 6.13 2.82 18.13
CA LEU A 220 4.66 2.91 17.96
C LEU A 220 4.29 3.58 16.65
N ALA A 221 4.92 4.72 16.33
CA ALA A 221 4.70 5.43 15.07
C ALA A 221 5.07 4.55 13.87
N PHE A 222 6.12 3.75 13.98
CA PHE A 222 6.52 2.83 12.93
C PHE A 222 5.55 1.65 12.77
N HIS A 223 5.08 1.04 13.87
CA HIS A 223 4.05 0.00 13.80
C HIS A 223 2.74 0.54 13.21
N ALA A 224 2.37 1.79 13.55
CA ALA A 224 1.24 2.47 12.91
C ALA A 224 1.45 2.63 11.40
N THR A 225 2.66 2.99 10.95
CA THR A 225 3.00 3.04 9.51
C THR A 225 2.80 1.69 8.82
N LEU A 226 3.28 0.59 9.41
CA LEU A 226 3.09 -0.75 8.87
C LEU A 226 1.59 -1.11 8.79
N MET A 227 0.82 -0.75 9.81
CA MET A 227 -0.63 -0.98 9.83
C MET A 227 -1.32 -0.19 8.70
N VAL A 228 -0.97 1.08 8.49
CA VAL A 228 -1.50 1.89 7.38
C VAL A 228 -1.21 1.22 6.04
N LEU A 229 -0.01 0.68 5.83
CA LEU A 229 0.32 -0.04 4.59
C LEU A 229 -0.54 -1.28 4.39
N VAL A 230 -0.78 -2.06 5.45
CA VAL A 230 -1.63 -3.26 5.37
C VAL A 230 -3.08 -2.87 5.08
N VAL A 231 -3.62 -1.87 5.78
CA VAL A 231 -5.00 -1.41 5.59
C VAL A 231 -5.20 -0.84 4.19
N THR A 232 -4.28 -0.02 3.69
CA THR A 232 -4.37 0.54 2.33
C THR A 232 -4.37 -0.56 1.26
N ARG A 233 -3.54 -1.60 1.44
CA ARG A 233 -3.55 -2.76 0.55
C ARG A 233 -4.87 -3.52 0.62
N LEU A 234 -5.37 -3.81 1.82
CA LEU A 234 -6.63 -4.52 2.02
C LEU A 234 -7.81 -3.77 1.39
N VAL A 235 -7.87 -2.44 1.57
CA VAL A 235 -8.88 -1.59 0.92
C VAL A 235 -8.77 -1.64 -0.60
N ALA A 236 -7.55 -1.57 -1.14
CA ALA A 236 -7.33 -1.70 -2.58
C ALA A 236 -7.75 -3.08 -3.12
N ASP A 237 -7.50 -4.15 -2.38
CA ASP A 237 -7.91 -5.51 -2.76
C ASP A 237 -9.44 -5.68 -2.67
N LEU A 238 -10.10 -5.14 -1.65
CA LEU A 238 -11.57 -5.09 -1.56
C LEU A 238 -12.18 -4.31 -2.73
N GLN A 239 -11.60 -3.15 -3.08
CA GLN A 239 -12.03 -2.38 -4.25
C GLN A 239 -11.82 -3.16 -5.56
N ARG A 240 -10.74 -3.94 -5.66
CA ARG A 240 -10.50 -4.83 -6.82
C ARG A 240 -11.52 -5.96 -6.91
N LEU A 241 -12.00 -6.46 -5.78
CA LEU A 241 -13.04 -7.51 -5.75
C LEU A 241 -14.44 -6.93 -6.03
N SER A 242 -14.65 -5.62 -5.82
CA SER A 242 -15.90 -4.97 -6.19
C SER A 242 -16.12 -5.05 -7.71
N SER A 243 -17.25 -5.59 -8.12
CA SER A 243 -17.69 -5.59 -9.52
C SER A 243 -18.47 -4.33 -9.92
N ARG A 244 -18.73 -3.44 -8.96
CA ARG A 244 -19.56 -2.26 -9.13
C ARG A 244 -18.75 -0.98 -9.06
N ASP A 245 -19.18 0.04 -9.83
CA ASP A 245 -18.71 1.42 -9.71
C ASP A 245 -19.31 2.08 -8.45
N GLY A 246 -18.47 2.70 -7.63
CA GLY A 246 -18.89 3.25 -6.34
C GLY A 246 -19.82 4.47 -6.44
N LEU A 247 -19.83 5.19 -7.56
CA LEU A 247 -20.67 6.36 -7.77
C LEU A 247 -22.05 5.97 -8.33
N THR A 248 -22.06 5.14 -9.37
CA THR A 248 -23.24 4.84 -10.17
C THR A 248 -23.92 3.51 -9.82
N GLY A 249 -23.24 2.63 -9.10
CA GLY A 249 -23.72 1.26 -8.82
C GLY A 249 -23.73 0.31 -10.02
N LEU A 250 -23.37 0.77 -11.20
CA LEU A 250 -23.22 -0.02 -12.41
C LEU A 250 -22.05 -1.00 -12.32
N LEU A 251 -21.89 -1.90 -13.28
CA LEU A 251 -20.64 -2.64 -13.41
C LEU A 251 -19.50 -1.65 -13.59
N ASN A 252 -18.36 -1.93 -12.95
CA ASN A 252 -17.15 -1.19 -13.24
C ASN A 252 -16.45 -1.75 -14.49
N ARG A 253 -15.48 -1.02 -15.02
CA ARG A 253 -14.72 -1.39 -16.22
C ARG A 253 -14.21 -2.84 -16.15
N ARG A 254 -13.62 -3.25 -15.04
CA ARG A 254 -13.04 -4.60 -14.87
C ARG A 254 -14.10 -5.71 -14.95
N ALA A 255 -15.23 -5.53 -14.27
CA ALA A 255 -16.31 -6.50 -14.30
C ALA A 255 -16.91 -6.63 -15.69
N LEU A 256 -17.00 -5.53 -16.42
CA LEU A 256 -17.47 -5.51 -17.80
C LEU A 256 -16.48 -6.19 -18.74
N GLU A 257 -15.18 -5.91 -18.65
CA GLU A 257 -14.14 -6.57 -19.45
C GLU A 257 -14.19 -8.10 -19.27
N ALA A 258 -14.36 -8.57 -18.03
CA ALA A 258 -14.56 -10.00 -17.76
C ALA A 258 -15.84 -10.56 -18.40
N THR A 259 -16.95 -9.79 -18.35
CA THR A 259 -18.23 -10.15 -18.97
C THR A 259 -18.11 -10.19 -20.50
N LEU A 260 -17.39 -9.23 -21.08
CA LEU A 260 -17.14 -9.16 -22.52
C LEU A 260 -16.33 -10.37 -23.01
N VAL A 261 -15.28 -10.75 -22.29
CA VAL A 261 -14.50 -11.96 -22.60
C VAL A 261 -15.37 -13.21 -22.53
N ALA A 262 -16.23 -13.33 -21.53
CA ALA A 262 -17.15 -14.47 -21.40
C ALA A 262 -18.18 -14.49 -22.55
N GLN A 263 -18.73 -13.34 -22.96
CA GLN A 263 -19.64 -13.23 -24.10
C GLN A 263 -18.94 -13.61 -25.41
N PHE A 264 -17.72 -13.11 -25.61
CA PHE A 264 -16.92 -13.44 -26.78
C PHE A 264 -16.67 -14.97 -26.90
N GLN A 265 -16.31 -15.62 -25.79
CA GLN A 265 -16.13 -17.08 -25.78
C GLN A 265 -17.45 -17.85 -26.04
N ARG A 266 -18.59 -17.33 -25.57
CA ARG A 266 -19.92 -17.88 -25.85
C ARG A 266 -20.22 -17.75 -27.34
N SER A 267 -20.12 -16.56 -27.89
CA SER A 267 -20.41 -16.26 -29.30
C SER A 267 -19.51 -17.04 -30.27
N ARG A 268 -18.25 -17.25 -29.93
CA ARG A 268 -17.36 -18.14 -30.71
C ARG A 268 -17.86 -19.59 -30.79
N ARG A 269 -18.57 -20.07 -29.77
CA ARG A 269 -19.08 -21.45 -29.74
C ARG A 269 -20.48 -21.57 -30.34
N SER A 270 -21.34 -20.58 -30.09
CA SER A 270 -22.76 -20.64 -30.53
C SER A 270 -22.99 -20.00 -31.89
N GLY A 271 -22.10 -19.14 -32.38
CA GLY A 271 -22.35 -18.29 -33.55
C GLY A 271 -23.27 -17.09 -33.29
N GLU A 272 -23.76 -16.92 -32.04
CA GLU A 272 -24.64 -15.81 -31.70
C GLU A 272 -23.91 -14.45 -31.82
N PRO A 273 -24.50 -13.47 -32.51
CA PRO A 273 -23.90 -12.13 -32.59
C PRO A 273 -24.02 -11.38 -31.27
N PHE A 274 -23.23 -10.33 -31.12
CA PHE A 274 -23.42 -9.32 -30.08
C PHE A 274 -22.84 -7.99 -30.53
N CYS A 275 -23.35 -6.91 -29.95
CA CYS A 275 -22.85 -5.56 -30.20
C CYS A 275 -22.33 -4.94 -28.90
N VAL A 276 -21.41 -3.99 -29.02
CA VAL A 276 -21.00 -3.08 -27.96
C VAL A 276 -21.28 -1.64 -28.36
N LEU A 277 -21.71 -0.85 -27.36
CA LEU A 277 -21.90 0.59 -27.50
C LEU A 277 -20.96 1.28 -26.54
N MET A 278 -20.09 2.15 -27.04
CA MET A 278 -19.32 3.09 -26.25
C MET A 278 -20.05 4.42 -26.19
N LEU A 279 -20.37 4.91 -25.00
CA LEU A 279 -21.10 6.16 -24.79
C LEU A 279 -20.24 7.12 -24.01
N ASP A 280 -20.34 8.40 -24.33
CA ASP A 280 -19.69 9.48 -23.61
C ASP A 280 -20.65 10.66 -23.43
N VAL A 281 -20.63 11.26 -22.23
CA VAL A 281 -21.50 12.40 -21.91
C VAL A 281 -20.95 13.66 -22.57
N ASP A 282 -21.72 14.21 -23.49
CA ASP A 282 -21.33 15.41 -24.20
C ASP A 282 -21.16 16.60 -23.24
N HIS A 283 -20.07 17.36 -23.42
CA HIS A 283 -19.78 18.55 -22.63
C HIS A 283 -19.74 18.35 -21.11
N PHE A 284 -19.43 17.14 -20.65
CA PHE A 284 -19.41 16.83 -19.21
C PHE A 284 -18.43 17.71 -18.42
N LYS A 285 -17.30 18.07 -19.03
CA LYS A 285 -16.34 19.02 -18.43
C LYS A 285 -16.99 20.38 -18.19
N ASP A 286 -17.79 20.88 -19.12
CA ASP A 286 -18.48 22.18 -18.98
C ASP A 286 -19.50 22.14 -17.82
N ILE A 287 -20.15 21.00 -17.60
CA ILE A 287 -21.04 20.80 -16.44
C ILE A 287 -20.25 20.90 -15.16
N ASN A 288 -19.11 20.21 -15.06
CA ASN A 288 -18.24 20.27 -13.87
C ASN A 288 -17.67 21.68 -13.66
N ASP A 289 -17.21 22.34 -14.69
CA ASP A 289 -16.57 23.67 -14.60
C ASP A 289 -17.60 24.75 -14.19
N ARG A 290 -18.88 24.63 -14.63
CA ARG A 290 -19.95 25.60 -14.30
C ARG A 290 -20.66 25.33 -12.98
N HIS A 291 -20.84 24.07 -12.61
CA HIS A 291 -21.72 23.67 -11.51
C HIS A 291 -21.00 22.89 -10.40
N GLY A 292 -19.72 22.58 -10.59
CA GLY A 292 -18.90 21.82 -9.66
C GLY A 292 -19.06 20.30 -9.81
N HIS A 293 -18.06 19.56 -9.34
CA HIS A 293 -17.99 18.10 -9.44
C HIS A 293 -19.18 17.37 -8.78
N ALA A 294 -19.75 17.93 -7.71
CA ALA A 294 -20.91 17.32 -7.03
C ALA A 294 -22.13 17.25 -7.98
N VAL A 295 -22.33 18.25 -8.82
CA VAL A 295 -23.40 18.27 -9.84
C VAL A 295 -23.07 17.31 -10.99
N GLY A 296 -21.82 17.23 -11.41
CA GLY A 296 -21.38 16.22 -12.37
C GLY A 296 -21.62 14.80 -11.88
N ASP A 297 -21.36 14.52 -10.62
CA ASP A 297 -21.65 13.22 -9.99
C ASP A 297 -23.16 12.89 -10.00
N LEU A 298 -24.02 13.88 -9.76
CA LEU A 298 -25.48 13.72 -9.87
C LEU A 298 -25.89 13.46 -11.31
N ALA A 299 -25.28 14.13 -12.29
CA ALA A 299 -25.54 13.91 -13.71
C ALA A 299 -25.20 12.48 -14.14
N LEU A 300 -24.07 11.93 -13.68
CA LEU A 300 -23.69 10.55 -13.97
C LEU A 300 -24.64 9.54 -13.31
N LYS A 301 -25.10 9.79 -12.08
CA LYS A 301 -26.13 8.96 -11.42
C LYS A 301 -27.46 9.00 -12.16
N HIS A 302 -27.91 10.18 -12.56
CA HIS A 302 -29.15 10.37 -13.32
C HIS A 302 -29.09 9.62 -14.66
N LEU A 303 -28.01 9.82 -15.43
CA LEU A 303 -27.76 9.09 -16.67
C LEU A 303 -27.78 7.58 -16.48
N SER A 304 -27.09 7.09 -15.43
CA SER A 304 -27.02 5.66 -15.12
C SER A 304 -28.39 5.05 -14.87
N ALA A 305 -29.23 5.73 -14.12
CA ALA A 305 -30.61 5.31 -13.84
C ALA A 305 -31.45 5.27 -15.12
N LEU A 306 -31.37 6.32 -15.95
CA LEU A 306 -32.08 6.39 -17.23
C LEU A 306 -31.68 5.24 -18.17
N LEU A 307 -30.39 5.01 -18.35
CA LEU A 307 -29.90 3.94 -19.21
C LEU A 307 -30.39 2.57 -18.71
N LEU A 308 -30.30 2.28 -17.42
CA LEU A 308 -30.73 1.00 -16.83
C LEU A 308 -32.20 0.70 -17.07
N THR A 309 -33.10 1.70 -16.97
CA THR A 309 -34.53 1.51 -17.15
C THR A 309 -34.93 1.17 -18.58
N HIS A 310 -34.03 1.41 -19.55
CA HIS A 310 -34.27 1.20 -20.98
C HIS A 310 -33.46 0.01 -21.54
N MET A 311 -32.88 -0.82 -20.67
CA MET A 311 -32.12 -2.01 -21.06
C MET A 311 -32.86 -3.29 -20.72
N ARG A 312 -32.57 -4.35 -21.47
CA ARG A 312 -33.09 -5.70 -21.19
C ARG A 312 -32.28 -6.36 -20.05
N GLU A 313 -32.84 -7.34 -19.39
CA GLU A 313 -32.16 -8.08 -18.31
C GLU A 313 -30.85 -8.73 -18.76
N VAL A 314 -30.77 -9.15 -20.04
CA VAL A 314 -29.57 -9.78 -20.61
C VAL A 314 -28.48 -8.78 -20.99
N ASP A 315 -28.82 -7.51 -21.19
CA ASP A 315 -27.88 -6.46 -21.53
C ASP A 315 -26.99 -6.13 -20.30
N ARG A 316 -25.82 -5.62 -20.55
CA ARG A 316 -24.90 -5.22 -19.47
C ARG A 316 -24.46 -3.77 -19.67
N LEU A 317 -24.58 -2.99 -18.61
CA LEU A 317 -24.17 -1.59 -18.57
C LEU A 317 -23.06 -1.41 -17.52
N ALA A 318 -22.02 -0.71 -17.89
CA ALA A 318 -20.92 -0.37 -17.02
C ALA A 318 -20.50 1.08 -17.18
N ARG A 319 -19.94 1.63 -16.12
CA ARG A 319 -19.14 2.85 -16.20
C ARG A 319 -17.72 2.45 -16.58
N PHE A 320 -17.28 2.88 -17.75
CA PHE A 320 -16.01 2.47 -18.35
C PHE A 320 -14.87 3.43 -18.02
N GLY A 321 -15.17 4.72 -17.92
CA GLY A 321 -14.25 5.81 -17.59
C GLY A 321 -14.89 6.85 -16.69
N GLY A 322 -14.35 8.06 -16.67
CA GLY A 322 -14.87 9.17 -15.87
C GLY A 322 -16.33 9.51 -16.24
N GLU A 323 -16.57 9.78 -17.51
CA GLU A 323 -17.85 10.14 -18.12
C GLU A 323 -18.26 9.16 -19.22
N GLU A 324 -17.52 8.05 -19.35
CA GLU A 324 -17.70 7.03 -20.37
C GLU A 324 -18.46 5.82 -19.83
N PHE A 325 -19.40 5.32 -20.64
CA PHE A 325 -20.19 4.14 -20.35
C PHE A 325 -20.04 3.13 -21.48
N LEU A 326 -20.18 1.86 -21.15
CA LEU A 326 -20.19 0.78 -22.12
C LEU A 326 -21.40 -0.11 -21.92
N VAL A 327 -22.11 -0.37 -23.02
CA VAL A 327 -23.24 -1.30 -23.09
C VAL A 327 -22.83 -2.50 -23.92
N LEU A 328 -23.11 -3.70 -23.41
CA LEU A 328 -23.00 -4.96 -24.13
C LEU A 328 -24.41 -5.48 -24.42
N LEU A 329 -24.68 -5.75 -25.69
CA LEU A 329 -25.98 -6.21 -26.22
C LEU A 329 -25.84 -7.62 -26.81
N PRO A 330 -26.02 -8.68 -26.01
CA PRO A 330 -25.97 -10.06 -26.48
C PRO A 330 -27.12 -10.37 -27.46
N GLY A 331 -26.83 -11.20 -28.47
CA GLY A 331 -27.82 -11.71 -29.42
C GLY A 331 -28.32 -10.67 -30.47
N LEU A 332 -27.68 -9.48 -30.54
CA LEU A 332 -28.06 -8.47 -31.51
C LEU A 332 -27.00 -8.29 -32.60
N VAL A 333 -27.43 -8.23 -33.83
CA VAL A 333 -26.66 -7.72 -34.98
C VAL A 333 -26.74 -6.20 -35.02
N LEU A 334 -25.89 -5.56 -35.83
CA LEU A 334 -25.78 -4.11 -35.93
C LEU A 334 -27.14 -3.44 -36.24
N GLY A 335 -27.92 -4.02 -37.17
CA GLY A 335 -29.24 -3.49 -37.57
C GLY A 335 -30.26 -3.45 -36.44
N ASP A 336 -30.24 -4.46 -35.55
CA ASP A 336 -31.15 -4.54 -34.40
C ASP A 336 -30.63 -3.77 -33.20
N ALA A 337 -29.32 -3.57 -33.09
CA ALA A 337 -28.69 -2.79 -32.01
C ALA A 337 -28.84 -1.26 -32.26
N LEU A 338 -28.89 -0.81 -33.51
CA LEU A 338 -29.05 0.62 -33.85
C LEU A 338 -30.32 1.27 -33.26
N PRO A 339 -31.52 0.68 -33.36
CA PRO A 339 -32.72 1.21 -32.68
C PRO A 339 -32.57 1.28 -31.17
N VAL A 340 -31.82 0.34 -30.55
CA VAL A 340 -31.55 0.37 -29.12
C VAL A 340 -30.63 1.56 -28.76
N ALA A 341 -29.56 1.76 -29.52
CA ALA A 341 -28.62 2.86 -29.30
C ALA A 341 -29.33 4.24 -29.48
N GLU A 342 -30.14 4.42 -30.54
CA GLU A 342 -30.91 5.65 -30.77
C GLU A 342 -31.97 5.90 -29.68
N ARG A 343 -32.62 4.84 -29.17
CA ARG A 343 -33.54 4.95 -28.05
C ARG A 343 -32.79 5.44 -26.78
N LEU A 344 -31.63 4.85 -26.46
CA LEU A 344 -30.84 5.27 -25.29
C LEU A 344 -30.39 6.73 -25.43
N ARG A 345 -29.93 7.16 -26.63
CA ARG A 345 -29.56 8.54 -26.91
C ARG A 345 -30.75 9.49 -26.71
N SER A 346 -31.88 9.17 -27.36
CA SER A 346 -33.08 10.04 -27.35
C SER A 346 -33.69 10.17 -25.95
N VAL A 347 -33.70 9.10 -25.16
CA VAL A 347 -34.18 9.14 -23.78
C VAL A 347 -33.32 10.06 -22.92
N VAL A 348 -32.00 10.01 -23.08
CA VAL A 348 -31.08 10.90 -22.34
C VAL A 348 -31.35 12.37 -22.72
N ALA A 349 -31.47 12.68 -24.01
CA ALA A 349 -31.75 14.04 -24.48
C ALA A 349 -33.15 14.56 -24.05
N ALA A 350 -34.13 13.65 -23.92
CA ALA A 350 -35.50 13.99 -23.52
C ALA A 350 -35.76 14.07 -22.02
N ALA A 351 -34.82 13.61 -21.20
CA ALA A 351 -34.96 13.55 -19.72
C ALA A 351 -33.94 14.43 -18.99
N PRO A 352 -34.17 15.76 -18.99
CA PRO A 352 -33.25 16.69 -18.31
C PRO A 352 -33.23 16.41 -16.80
N MET A 353 -32.05 16.54 -16.19
CA MET A 353 -31.85 16.36 -14.75
C MET A 353 -32.36 17.57 -13.96
N PRO A 354 -33.36 17.41 -13.08
CA PRO A 354 -33.83 18.50 -12.25
C PRO A 354 -32.90 18.72 -11.07
N LEU A 355 -32.56 20.00 -10.79
CA LEU A 355 -31.86 20.47 -9.61
C LEU A 355 -32.65 21.63 -9.01
N THR A 356 -32.43 21.96 -7.73
CA THR A 356 -33.11 23.08 -7.08
C THR A 356 -32.84 24.40 -7.82
N GLY A 357 -33.83 24.93 -8.51
CA GLY A 357 -33.74 26.18 -9.30
C GLY A 357 -32.98 26.07 -10.63
N LEU A 358 -32.59 24.86 -11.07
CA LEU A 358 -31.84 24.64 -12.32
C LEU A 358 -32.26 23.31 -12.95
N THR A 359 -32.19 23.28 -14.29
CA THR A 359 -32.38 22.04 -15.06
C THR A 359 -31.19 21.85 -15.97
N ILE A 360 -30.57 20.68 -15.93
CA ILE A 360 -29.42 20.35 -16.76
C ILE A 360 -29.84 19.35 -17.83
N THR A 361 -29.69 19.74 -19.08
CA THR A 361 -29.89 18.86 -20.26
C THR A 361 -28.60 18.06 -20.48
N LEU A 362 -28.75 16.76 -20.63
CA LEU A 362 -27.65 15.84 -20.96
C LEU A 362 -27.84 15.34 -22.38
N SER A 363 -26.75 15.15 -23.10
CA SER A 363 -26.72 14.38 -24.36
C SER A 363 -25.55 13.42 -24.32
N VAL A 364 -25.58 12.40 -25.17
CA VAL A 364 -24.54 11.40 -25.28
C VAL A 364 -24.17 11.14 -26.73
N SER A 365 -22.88 11.04 -26.98
CA SER A 365 -22.34 10.52 -28.25
C SER A 365 -22.12 9.02 -28.11
N ILE A 366 -22.61 8.23 -29.04
CA ILE A 366 -22.57 6.78 -29.01
C ILE A 366 -21.82 6.24 -30.21
N GLY A 367 -20.79 5.42 -29.95
CA GLY A 367 -20.13 4.61 -30.97
C GLY A 367 -20.52 3.15 -30.83
N MET A 368 -20.84 2.49 -31.93
CA MET A 368 -21.30 1.11 -31.92
C MET A 368 -20.43 0.22 -32.80
N ALA A 369 -20.16 -0.99 -32.36
CA ALA A 369 -19.48 -2.02 -33.12
C ALA A 369 -20.10 -3.40 -32.88
N GLU A 370 -20.20 -4.18 -33.94
CA GLU A 370 -20.65 -5.57 -33.94
C GLU A 370 -19.44 -6.51 -33.87
N TRP A 371 -19.57 -7.60 -33.17
CA TRP A 371 -18.61 -8.70 -33.25
C TRP A 371 -18.71 -9.38 -34.61
N GLY A 372 -17.62 -9.33 -35.38
CA GLY A 372 -17.58 -9.81 -36.77
C GLY A 372 -17.24 -11.31 -36.93
N GLY A 373 -17.22 -12.09 -35.83
CA GLY A 373 -16.77 -13.49 -35.88
C GLY A 373 -15.25 -13.63 -35.74
N ALA A 374 -14.74 -14.85 -35.89
CA ALA A 374 -13.29 -15.08 -35.84
C ALA A 374 -12.64 -14.53 -37.14
N PRO A 375 -11.47 -13.81 -37.05
CA PRO A 375 -10.52 -13.74 -35.93
C PRO A 375 -10.63 -12.48 -35.04
N ASP A 376 -11.80 -11.87 -34.91
CA ASP A 376 -11.99 -10.65 -34.10
C ASP A 376 -11.70 -10.91 -32.62
N GLU A 377 -11.20 -9.90 -31.90
CA GLU A 377 -10.84 -9.99 -30.49
C GLU A 377 -11.57 -8.92 -29.66
N PRO A 378 -11.84 -9.15 -28.35
CA PRO A 378 -12.54 -8.17 -27.51
C PRO A 378 -11.90 -6.77 -27.53
N SER A 379 -10.57 -6.71 -27.55
CA SER A 379 -9.81 -5.46 -27.58
C SER A 379 -10.05 -4.68 -28.86
N ARG A 380 -10.08 -5.36 -30.02
CA ARG A 380 -10.36 -4.73 -31.32
C ARG A 380 -11.79 -4.21 -31.43
N LEU A 381 -12.74 -4.98 -30.89
CA LEU A 381 -14.14 -4.57 -30.85
C LEU A 381 -14.33 -3.26 -30.07
N LEU A 382 -13.67 -3.15 -28.90
CA LEU A 382 -13.69 -1.92 -28.11
C LEU A 382 -13.06 -0.73 -28.85
N VAL A 383 -11.93 -0.95 -29.52
CA VAL A 383 -11.26 0.10 -30.32
C VAL A 383 -12.16 0.59 -31.47
N ARG A 384 -12.91 -0.31 -32.13
CA ARG A 384 -13.84 0.06 -33.19
C ARG A 384 -15.03 0.88 -32.66
N ALA A 385 -15.58 0.48 -31.51
CA ALA A 385 -16.67 1.23 -30.88
C ALA A 385 -16.19 2.62 -30.39
N ASP A 386 -14.99 2.72 -29.86
CA ASP A 386 -14.38 3.98 -29.42
C ASP A 386 -14.12 4.92 -30.63
N ALA A 387 -13.57 4.40 -31.71
CA ALA A 387 -13.37 5.17 -32.94
C ALA A 387 -14.70 5.71 -33.51
N ALA A 388 -15.76 4.90 -33.50
CA ALA A 388 -17.09 5.33 -33.91
C ALA A 388 -17.66 6.42 -32.95
N MET A 389 -17.47 6.31 -31.65
CA MET A 389 -17.88 7.35 -30.70
C MET A 389 -17.11 8.65 -30.93
N TYR A 390 -15.83 8.57 -31.22
CA TYR A 390 -15.03 9.75 -31.55
C TYR A 390 -15.54 10.44 -32.82
N GLU A 391 -15.95 9.70 -33.86
CA GLU A 391 -16.59 10.27 -35.05
C GLU A 391 -17.97 10.88 -34.72
N ALA A 392 -18.75 10.29 -33.79
CA ALA A 392 -19.99 10.91 -33.32
C ALA A 392 -19.72 12.29 -32.70
N LYS A 393 -18.69 12.41 -31.87
CA LYS A 393 -18.27 13.68 -31.25
C LYS A 393 -17.82 14.72 -32.30
N LYS A 394 -17.06 14.31 -33.31
CA LYS A 394 -16.60 15.20 -34.39
C LYS A 394 -17.75 15.74 -35.27
N HIS A 395 -18.73 14.92 -35.54
CA HIS A 395 -19.84 15.29 -36.40
C HIS A 395 -20.95 16.08 -35.70
N GLY A 396 -20.71 16.60 -34.49
CA GLY A 396 -21.62 17.51 -33.83
C GLY A 396 -22.31 16.92 -32.58
N ARG A 397 -21.85 15.78 -32.09
CA ARG A 397 -22.35 15.14 -30.85
C ARG A 397 -23.82 14.70 -30.93
N ASP A 398 -24.39 14.26 -29.79
CA ASP A 398 -25.79 13.82 -29.66
C ASP A 398 -26.25 12.94 -30.85
N ARG A 399 -25.47 11.88 -31.12
CA ARG A 399 -25.73 10.95 -32.24
C ARG A 399 -25.11 9.59 -32.01
N VAL A 400 -25.62 8.64 -32.80
CA VAL A 400 -25.06 7.29 -32.92
C VAL A 400 -24.25 7.20 -34.20
N VAL A 401 -23.03 6.68 -34.11
CA VAL A 401 -22.20 6.29 -35.26
C VAL A 401 -21.78 4.84 -35.05
N TRP A 402 -21.73 4.07 -36.11
CA TRP A 402 -21.31 2.67 -36.07
C TRP A 402 -20.11 2.43 -36.98
N ASP A 403 -19.34 1.40 -36.59
CA ASP A 403 -18.24 0.95 -37.43
C ASP A 403 -18.77 0.23 -38.69
N SER A 404 -18.50 0.81 -39.83
CA SER A 404 -18.93 0.28 -41.13
C SER A 404 -18.04 -0.86 -41.65
N ALA A 405 -16.95 -1.23 -40.97
CA ALA A 405 -16.03 -2.26 -41.45
C ALA A 405 -16.68 -3.66 -41.52
N ALA A 406 -17.74 -3.92 -40.77
CA ALA A 406 -18.51 -5.17 -40.86
C ALA A 406 -19.36 -5.26 -42.12
N ALA A 407 -19.71 -4.13 -42.76
CA ALA A 407 -20.53 -4.09 -43.98
C ALA A 407 -19.75 -4.43 -45.27
N LEU A 408 -18.43 -4.56 -45.20
CA LEU A 408 -17.58 -4.86 -46.38
C LEU A 408 -17.20 -6.35 -46.48
N ILE A 409 -17.69 -7.22 -45.58
CA ILE A 409 -17.35 -8.67 -45.55
C ILE A 409 -18.62 -9.53 -45.81
N ALA A 410 -19.77 -8.93 -45.98
CA ALA A 410 -20.99 -9.57 -46.45
C ALA A 410 -21.18 -9.27 -47.97
#